data_aafc6b15989768cce4af92f2883c7a99
#
_entry.id   aafc6b15989768cce4af92f2883c7a99
#
_cell.length_a   1.000
_cell.length_b   1.000
_cell.length_c   1.000
_cell.angle_alpha   90.00
_cell.angle_beta   90.00
_cell.angle_gamma   90.00
#
_symmetry.space_group_name_H-M   'P 1'
#
loop_
_entity.id
_entity.type
_entity.pdbx_description
1 polymer ?
#
loop_
_entity_poly.entity_id
_entity_poly.type
_entity_poly.pdbx_seq_one_letter_code
_entity_poly.pdbx_strand_id
1 'polypeptide(L)'
;MFGIKSKIKTLLFKIQWRRLNKHNYTYAKNFFPINNVSVGNKTYGELNINLGTNPIRRISIGNFCSIAPNVNFIINPHNYKFFSSWGWQRFEYNELDYNWEKKVQIIVEDDVWIGQGAIILGGAVLHQGCVIGAGTVVSGDIPPYAVFAGGRIIKYRFSQQVIKKLQNVAFDKIDESVVKRIRGWHKVEITEDNVDQLLELLPLKNQE
;
A
#
# COMPACT_ATOMS: atom_id res chain seq x y z
N MET A 1 -33.53 -5.08 10.99
CA MET A 1 -33.36 -6.04 9.89
C MET A 1 -32.18 -5.72 8.96
N PHE A 2 -31.85 -4.44 8.72
CA PHE A 2 -30.71 -4.01 7.87
C PHE A 2 -29.32 -4.44 8.38
N GLY A 3 -29.10 -4.49 9.70
CA GLY A 3 -27.79 -4.77 10.30
C GLY A 3 -27.27 -6.21 10.12
N ILE A 4 -28.15 -7.22 10.11
CA ILE A 4 -27.74 -8.63 10.01
C ILE A 4 -27.31 -8.98 8.58
N LYS A 5 -28.06 -8.54 7.56
CA LYS A 5 -27.71 -8.76 6.15
C LYS A 5 -26.38 -8.10 5.77
N SER A 6 -26.10 -6.91 6.31
CA SER A 6 -24.84 -6.21 6.10
C SER A 6 -23.66 -6.96 6.74
N LYS A 7 -23.82 -7.47 7.96
CA LYS A 7 -22.79 -8.27 8.66
C LYS A 7 -22.46 -9.56 7.91
N ILE A 8 -23.48 -10.27 7.43
CA ILE A 8 -23.31 -11.50 6.65
C ILE A 8 -22.57 -11.19 5.34
N LYS A 9 -22.96 -10.13 4.62
CA LYS A 9 -22.28 -9.70 3.39
C LYS A 9 -20.79 -9.41 3.63
N THR A 10 -20.48 -8.69 4.70
CA THR A 10 -19.08 -8.41 5.07
C THR A 10 -18.31 -9.66 5.43
N LEU A 11 -18.92 -10.61 6.13
CA LEU A 11 -18.27 -11.89 6.47
C LEU A 11 -17.96 -12.71 5.21
N LEU A 12 -18.93 -12.86 4.31
CA LEU A 12 -18.74 -13.57 3.04
C LEU A 12 -17.64 -12.92 2.21
N PHE A 13 -17.58 -11.59 2.17
CA PHE A 13 -16.54 -10.85 1.48
C PHE A 13 -15.14 -11.11 2.08
N LYS A 14 -15.00 -11.14 3.40
CA LYS A 14 -13.75 -11.47 4.08
C LYS A 14 -13.25 -12.88 3.72
N ILE A 15 -14.16 -13.86 3.67
CA ILE A 15 -13.85 -15.22 3.23
C ILE A 15 -13.40 -15.23 1.77
N GLN A 16 -14.13 -14.55 0.89
CA GLN A 16 -13.78 -14.42 -0.52
C GLN A 16 -12.40 -13.78 -0.70
N TRP A 17 -12.12 -12.68 0.00
CA TRP A 17 -10.82 -12.01 -0.03
C TRP A 17 -9.69 -12.99 0.30
N ARG A 18 -9.81 -13.73 1.40
CA ARG A 18 -8.79 -14.71 1.81
C ARG A 18 -8.61 -15.86 0.82
N ARG A 19 -9.68 -16.32 0.18
CA ARG A 19 -9.60 -17.39 -0.84
C ARG A 19 -8.83 -16.94 -2.07
N LEU A 20 -9.01 -15.70 -2.51
CA LEU A 20 -8.35 -15.12 -3.69
C LEU A 20 -6.91 -14.65 -3.41
N ASN A 21 -6.59 -14.37 -2.15
CA ASN A 21 -5.33 -13.79 -1.72
C ASN A 21 -4.52 -14.73 -0.82
N LYS A 22 -4.40 -16.02 -1.19
CA LYS A 22 -3.65 -17.03 -0.41
C LYS A 22 -2.15 -16.75 -0.35
N HIS A 23 -1.62 -16.02 -1.33
CA HIS A 23 -0.20 -15.67 -1.47
C HIS A 23 0.26 -14.57 -0.49
N ASN A 24 -0.67 -13.90 0.17
CA ASN A 24 -0.39 -12.88 1.18
C ASN A 24 -1.15 -13.15 2.48
N TYR A 25 -0.97 -12.30 3.52
CA TYR A 25 -1.58 -12.46 4.84
C TYR A 25 -2.48 -11.26 5.20
N THR A 26 -3.00 -10.55 4.19
CA THR A 26 -3.92 -9.44 4.43
C THR A 26 -5.33 -9.93 4.73
N TYR A 27 -6.09 -9.13 5.46
CA TYR A 27 -7.50 -9.37 5.73
C TYR A 27 -8.31 -8.09 5.58
N ALA A 28 -9.49 -8.20 4.97
CA ALA A 28 -10.37 -7.06 4.77
C ALA A 28 -11.06 -6.65 6.07
N LYS A 29 -11.04 -5.35 6.43
CA LYS A 29 -11.81 -4.79 7.54
C LYS A 29 -13.24 -4.52 7.12
N ASN A 30 -13.42 -3.93 5.95
CA ASN A 30 -14.69 -3.50 5.36
C ASN A 30 -14.87 -4.08 3.95
N PHE A 31 -16.03 -3.85 3.36
CA PHE A 31 -16.31 -4.18 1.97
C PHE A 31 -15.70 -3.12 1.04
N PHE A 32 -15.10 -3.58 -0.07
CA PHE A 32 -14.61 -2.77 -1.18
C PHE A 32 -14.69 -3.55 -2.50
N PRO A 33 -14.68 -2.89 -3.68
CA PRO A 33 -14.64 -3.56 -4.97
C PRO A 33 -13.36 -4.39 -5.13
N ILE A 34 -13.49 -5.72 -5.16
CA ILE A 34 -12.36 -6.65 -5.05
C ILE A 34 -11.36 -6.49 -6.22
N ASN A 35 -11.88 -6.23 -7.44
CA ASN A 35 -11.06 -6.07 -8.64
C ASN A 35 -10.30 -4.73 -8.68
N ASN A 36 -10.57 -3.84 -7.73
CA ASN A 36 -9.94 -2.52 -7.67
C ASN A 36 -8.76 -2.50 -6.69
N VAL A 37 -8.47 -3.63 -6.04
CA VAL A 37 -7.41 -3.73 -5.04
C VAL A 37 -6.56 -4.96 -5.35
N SER A 38 -5.26 -4.74 -5.55
CA SER A 38 -4.26 -5.80 -5.69
C SER A 38 -3.25 -5.75 -4.55
N VAL A 39 -2.79 -6.91 -4.10
CA VAL A 39 -1.80 -7.05 -3.03
C VAL A 39 -0.81 -8.14 -3.39
N GLY A 40 0.47 -7.83 -3.30
CA GLY A 40 1.58 -8.74 -3.62
C GLY A 40 1.83 -9.82 -2.57
N ASN A 41 2.85 -10.63 -2.84
CA ASN A 41 3.23 -11.77 -2.03
C ASN A 41 3.69 -11.37 -0.62
N LYS A 42 3.33 -12.18 0.38
CA LYS A 42 3.81 -12.08 1.77
C LYS A 42 3.43 -10.77 2.49
N THR A 43 2.78 -9.82 1.84
CA THR A 43 2.23 -8.61 2.50
C THR A 43 1.20 -9.01 3.54
N TYR A 44 1.21 -8.35 4.69
CA TYR A 44 0.29 -8.64 5.79
C TYR A 44 -0.35 -7.39 6.38
N GLY A 45 -1.48 -7.59 7.04
CA GLY A 45 -2.18 -6.58 7.82
C GLY A 45 -3.63 -6.35 7.42
N GLU A 46 -4.25 -5.38 8.09
CA GLU A 46 -5.65 -5.01 7.91
C GLU A 46 -5.83 -4.07 6.72
N LEU A 47 -6.79 -4.38 5.85
CA LEU A 47 -7.18 -3.50 4.75
C LEU A 47 -8.48 -2.78 5.07
N ASN A 48 -8.37 -1.51 5.44
CA ASN A 48 -9.51 -0.60 5.59
C ASN A 48 -9.52 0.37 4.40
N ILE A 49 -10.39 0.11 3.43
CA ILE A 49 -10.35 0.72 2.10
C ILE A 49 -11.65 1.46 1.82
N ASN A 50 -11.55 2.73 1.44
CA ASN A 50 -12.66 3.57 0.99
C ASN A 50 -12.37 4.14 -0.41
N LEU A 51 -12.98 3.55 -1.43
CA LEU A 51 -12.85 3.97 -2.82
C LEU A 51 -14.03 4.85 -3.30
N GLY A 52 -15.04 5.10 -2.45
CA GLY A 52 -16.26 5.76 -2.87
C GLY A 52 -16.95 5.00 -4.03
N THR A 53 -17.53 5.73 -4.98
CA THR A 53 -18.36 5.16 -6.07
C THR A 53 -17.69 5.14 -7.45
N ASN A 54 -16.58 5.85 -7.65
CA ASN A 54 -15.91 5.90 -8.95
C ASN A 54 -15.25 4.54 -9.28
N PRO A 55 -15.65 3.87 -10.39
CA PRO A 55 -15.18 2.52 -10.72
C PRO A 55 -13.73 2.45 -11.20
N ILE A 56 -13.11 3.59 -11.57
CA ILE A 56 -11.72 3.61 -12.06
C ILE A 56 -10.69 3.69 -10.94
N ARG A 57 -11.09 3.96 -9.69
CA ARG A 57 -10.18 4.06 -8.55
C ARG A 57 -9.54 2.73 -8.24
N ARG A 58 -8.23 2.73 -7.98
CA ARG A 58 -7.40 1.54 -7.76
C ARG A 58 -6.47 1.70 -6.58
N ILE A 59 -6.17 0.59 -5.92
CA ILE A 59 -5.10 0.48 -4.93
C ILE A 59 -4.23 -0.70 -5.32
N SER A 60 -2.93 -0.45 -5.47
CA SER A 60 -1.92 -1.47 -5.69
C SER A 60 -0.96 -1.49 -4.50
N ILE A 61 -0.79 -2.64 -3.88
CA ILE A 61 0.13 -2.86 -2.77
C ILE A 61 1.08 -3.96 -3.19
N GLY A 62 2.37 -3.70 -3.08
CA GLY A 62 3.46 -4.59 -3.46
C GLY A 62 3.67 -5.77 -2.51
N ASN A 63 4.85 -6.36 -2.63
CA ASN A 63 5.27 -7.55 -1.91
C ASN A 63 5.89 -7.19 -0.56
N PHE A 64 5.82 -8.10 0.42
CA PHE A 64 6.49 -7.98 1.72
C PHE A 64 6.17 -6.71 2.52
N CYS A 65 5.05 -6.04 2.23
CA CYS A 65 4.62 -4.87 2.99
C CYS A 65 4.06 -5.24 4.36
N SER A 66 4.28 -4.36 5.32
CA SER A 66 3.79 -4.47 6.70
C SER A 66 2.76 -3.38 6.95
N ILE A 67 1.48 -3.74 7.10
CA ILE A 67 0.38 -2.80 7.33
C ILE A 67 -0.12 -2.97 8.76
N ALA A 68 0.10 -1.95 9.59
CA ALA A 68 -0.35 -1.95 10.98
C ALA A 68 -1.88 -1.80 11.09
N PRO A 69 -2.47 -2.09 12.26
CA PRO A 69 -3.90 -1.89 12.48
C PRO A 69 -4.37 -0.46 12.26
N ASN A 70 -5.63 -0.31 11.83
CA ASN A 70 -6.30 0.98 11.61
C ASN A 70 -5.66 1.89 10.55
N VAL A 71 -4.83 1.37 9.66
CA VAL A 71 -4.42 2.10 8.45
C VAL A 71 -5.62 2.29 7.55
N ASN A 72 -5.81 3.51 7.01
CA ASN A 72 -6.92 3.86 6.14
C ASN A 72 -6.39 4.22 4.74
N PHE A 73 -6.90 3.54 3.70
CA PHE A 73 -6.66 3.88 2.30
C PHE A 73 -7.91 4.56 1.75
N ILE A 74 -7.80 5.84 1.37
CA ILE A 74 -8.95 6.67 1.02
C ILE A 74 -8.77 7.32 -0.34
N ILE A 75 -9.63 6.95 -1.30
CA ILE A 75 -9.78 7.64 -2.59
C ILE A 75 -11.24 8.05 -2.71
N ASN A 76 -11.61 9.13 -2.06
CA ASN A 76 -12.97 9.66 -2.08
C ASN A 76 -12.95 11.19 -2.00
N PRO A 77 -12.36 11.89 -3.00
CA PRO A 77 -12.24 13.34 -2.97
C PRO A 77 -13.58 14.04 -3.25
N HIS A 78 -13.69 15.27 -2.73
CA HIS A 78 -14.66 16.27 -3.18
C HIS A 78 -13.92 17.35 -3.97
N ASN A 79 -14.53 17.89 -5.02
CA ASN A 79 -13.94 19.01 -5.75
C ASN A 79 -14.26 20.33 -5.03
N TYR A 80 -13.32 20.82 -4.25
CA TYR A 80 -13.43 22.06 -3.50
C TYR A 80 -13.35 23.32 -4.39
N LYS A 81 -13.07 23.18 -5.68
CA LYS A 81 -13.06 24.28 -6.66
C LYS A 81 -14.44 24.53 -7.28
N PHE A 82 -15.42 23.67 -7.07
CA PHE A 82 -16.79 23.92 -7.45
C PHE A 82 -17.42 24.94 -6.48
N PHE A 83 -18.52 25.59 -6.90
CA PHE A 83 -19.21 26.55 -6.06
C PHE A 83 -19.68 25.95 -4.71
N SER A 84 -19.80 24.64 -4.63
CA SER A 84 -20.12 23.89 -3.43
C SER A 84 -19.35 22.58 -3.41
N SER A 85 -18.84 22.19 -2.26
CA SER A 85 -18.21 20.87 -2.04
C SER A 85 -19.24 19.75 -1.77
N TRP A 86 -20.52 20.07 -1.72
CA TRP A 86 -21.56 19.08 -1.50
C TRP A 86 -21.76 18.19 -2.74
N GLY A 87 -22.15 16.94 -2.53
CA GLY A 87 -22.29 15.94 -3.61
C GLY A 87 -23.55 16.14 -4.46
N TRP A 88 -23.67 17.24 -5.18
CA TRP A 88 -24.81 17.58 -6.03
C TRP A 88 -25.13 16.52 -7.09
N GLN A 89 -24.15 15.73 -7.53
CA GLN A 89 -24.32 14.59 -8.45
C GLN A 89 -25.34 13.56 -7.97
N ARG A 90 -25.71 13.58 -6.69
CA ARG A 90 -26.79 12.72 -6.16
C ARG A 90 -28.17 13.08 -6.70
N PHE A 91 -28.32 14.27 -7.26
CA PHE A 91 -29.55 14.72 -7.94
C PHE A 91 -29.50 14.53 -9.47
N GLU A 92 -28.31 14.33 -10.03
CA GLU A 92 -28.11 14.09 -11.45
C GLU A 92 -28.21 12.57 -11.70
N TYR A 93 -29.41 12.12 -12.05
CA TYR A 93 -29.79 10.68 -12.04
C TYR A 93 -29.09 9.80 -13.07
N ASN A 94 -28.36 10.32 -14.05
CA ASN A 94 -27.94 9.52 -15.20
C ASN A 94 -26.45 9.48 -15.55
N GLU A 95 -25.61 10.41 -15.13
CA GLU A 95 -24.18 10.38 -15.47
C GLU A 95 -23.32 10.98 -14.36
N LEU A 96 -22.65 10.13 -13.57
CA LEU A 96 -21.59 10.57 -12.67
C LEU A 96 -20.34 10.86 -13.51
N ASP A 97 -20.07 12.14 -13.79
CA ASP A 97 -18.83 12.57 -14.42
C ASP A 97 -17.71 12.61 -13.40
N TYR A 98 -16.72 11.71 -13.59
CA TYR A 98 -15.52 11.63 -12.75
C TYR A 98 -14.27 12.21 -13.44
N ASN A 99 -14.38 12.84 -14.61
CA ASN A 99 -13.25 13.33 -15.39
C ASN A 99 -12.39 14.38 -14.67
N TRP A 100 -12.96 15.05 -13.66
CA TRP A 100 -12.24 16.00 -12.81
C TRP A 100 -11.30 15.34 -11.80
N GLU A 101 -11.47 14.04 -11.54
CA GLU A 101 -10.63 13.33 -10.58
C GLU A 101 -9.26 12.99 -11.21
N LYS A 102 -8.20 13.54 -10.65
CA LYS A 102 -6.82 13.28 -11.09
C LYS A 102 -6.10 12.23 -10.24
N LYS A 103 -6.50 12.07 -8.98
CA LYS A 103 -5.85 11.22 -7.99
C LYS A 103 -6.67 9.96 -7.72
N VAL A 104 -6.77 9.10 -8.72
CA VAL A 104 -7.62 7.89 -8.69
C VAL A 104 -6.89 6.61 -8.27
N GLN A 105 -5.62 6.72 -7.91
CA GLN A 105 -4.79 5.57 -7.51
C GLN A 105 -4.06 5.83 -6.20
N ILE A 106 -3.81 4.75 -5.46
CA ILE A 106 -2.78 4.67 -4.42
C ILE A 106 -1.84 3.55 -4.83
N ILE A 107 -0.55 3.82 -4.83
CA ILE A 107 0.49 2.84 -5.14
C ILE A 107 1.37 2.68 -3.90
N VAL A 108 1.49 1.45 -3.44
CA VAL A 108 2.44 1.05 -2.41
C VAL A 108 3.37 0.03 -3.05
N GLU A 109 4.65 0.36 -3.18
CA GLU A 109 5.66 -0.55 -3.71
C GLU A 109 6.06 -1.61 -2.67
N ASP A 110 7.14 -2.35 -2.94
CA ASP A 110 7.57 -3.47 -2.12
C ASP A 110 8.25 -3.02 -0.81
N ASP A 111 8.25 -3.88 0.21
CA ASP A 111 8.94 -3.69 1.51
C ASP A 111 8.51 -2.41 2.26
N VAL A 112 7.30 -1.93 2.05
CA VAL A 112 6.79 -0.72 2.72
C VAL A 112 6.22 -1.06 4.09
N TRP A 113 6.60 -0.28 5.10
CA TRP A 113 6.00 -0.35 6.43
C TRP A 113 5.08 0.85 6.67
N ILE A 114 3.79 0.58 6.93
CA ILE A 114 2.78 1.60 7.23
C ILE A 114 2.38 1.47 8.70
N GLY A 115 2.71 2.50 9.48
CA GLY A 115 2.46 2.57 10.92
C GLY A 115 0.98 2.70 11.27
N GLN A 116 0.64 2.33 12.49
CA GLN A 116 -0.73 2.27 13.01
C GLN A 116 -1.48 3.59 12.83
N GLY A 117 -2.72 3.51 12.34
CA GLY A 117 -3.60 4.66 12.19
C GLY A 117 -3.19 5.65 11.09
N ALA A 118 -2.20 5.33 10.25
CA ALA A 118 -1.85 6.17 9.11
C ALA A 118 -3.01 6.26 8.11
N ILE A 119 -3.09 7.40 7.40
CA ILE A 119 -4.11 7.67 6.38
C ILE A 119 -3.42 7.89 5.04
N ILE A 120 -3.66 7.01 4.08
CA ILE A 120 -3.08 7.08 2.74
C ILE A 120 -4.16 7.59 1.79
N LEU A 121 -3.93 8.75 1.20
CA LEU A 121 -4.89 9.43 0.35
C LEU A 121 -4.65 9.14 -1.13
N GLY A 122 -5.68 9.30 -1.93
CA GLY A 122 -5.60 9.18 -3.39
C GLY A 122 -4.48 10.04 -3.98
N GLY A 123 -3.69 9.46 -4.88
CA GLY A 123 -2.51 10.05 -5.49
C GLY A 123 -1.21 9.81 -4.73
N ALA A 124 -1.24 9.11 -3.58
CA ALA A 124 -0.02 8.73 -2.88
C ALA A 124 0.73 7.61 -3.60
N VAL A 125 2.05 7.75 -3.68
CA VAL A 125 2.99 6.71 -4.10
C VAL A 125 3.99 6.48 -2.96
N LEU A 126 3.94 5.30 -2.37
CA LEU A 126 4.87 4.88 -1.32
C LEU A 126 5.93 4.00 -1.97
N HIS A 127 7.12 4.57 -2.21
CA HIS A 127 8.17 3.85 -2.91
C HIS A 127 8.84 2.78 -2.04
N GLN A 128 9.51 1.83 -2.71
CA GLN A 128 10.12 0.65 -2.12
C GLN A 128 10.86 0.94 -0.82
N GLY A 129 10.58 0.16 0.20
CA GLY A 129 11.28 0.22 1.48
C GLY A 129 10.97 1.44 2.35
N CYS A 130 10.07 2.35 1.96
CA CYS A 130 9.74 3.50 2.80
C CYS A 130 8.96 3.09 4.07
N VAL A 131 9.00 3.93 5.06
CA VAL A 131 8.32 3.76 6.35
C VAL A 131 7.42 4.95 6.60
N ILE A 132 6.15 4.69 6.85
CA ILE A 132 5.17 5.70 7.25
C ILE A 132 4.95 5.60 8.75
N GLY A 133 5.21 6.68 9.47
CA GLY A 133 5.00 6.78 10.92
C GLY A 133 3.52 6.64 11.30
N ALA A 134 3.27 6.18 12.52
CA ALA A 134 1.91 6.04 13.05
C ALA A 134 1.14 7.37 13.01
N GLY A 135 -0.16 7.32 12.71
CA GLY A 135 -1.04 8.49 12.66
C GLY A 135 -0.72 9.50 11.55
N THR A 136 0.18 9.18 10.63
CA THR A 136 0.62 10.11 9.58
C THR A 136 -0.37 10.13 8.40
N VAL A 137 -0.66 11.33 7.87
CA VAL A 137 -1.43 11.49 6.63
C VAL A 137 -0.47 11.66 5.45
N VAL A 138 -0.68 10.85 4.41
CA VAL A 138 0.14 10.85 3.18
C VAL A 138 -0.74 11.17 1.98
N SER A 139 -0.34 12.15 1.15
CA SER A 139 -1.07 12.58 -0.04
C SER A 139 -0.22 12.76 -1.30
N GLY A 140 1.03 12.34 -1.27
CA GLY A 140 2.00 12.49 -2.38
C GLY A 140 3.05 11.39 -2.36
N ASP A 141 4.14 11.61 -3.08
CA ASP A 141 5.20 10.64 -3.27
C ASP A 141 6.15 10.60 -2.08
N ILE A 142 6.38 9.42 -1.53
CA ILE A 142 7.34 9.17 -0.46
C ILE A 142 8.52 8.42 -1.05
N PRO A 143 9.72 9.02 -1.07
CA PRO A 143 10.89 8.44 -1.71
C PRO A 143 11.28 7.06 -1.16
N PRO A 144 12.02 6.25 -1.97
CA PRO A 144 12.50 4.94 -1.52
C PRO A 144 13.28 5.03 -0.22
N TYR A 145 13.01 4.11 0.69
CA TYR A 145 13.68 3.98 1.99
C TYR A 145 13.61 5.23 2.88
N ALA A 146 12.74 6.19 2.58
CA ALA A 146 12.47 7.34 3.46
C ALA A 146 11.63 6.92 4.67
N VAL A 147 11.89 7.53 5.82
CA VAL A 147 11.03 7.49 7.01
C VAL A 147 10.24 8.79 7.03
N PHE A 148 8.94 8.70 6.76
CA PHE A 148 8.03 9.84 6.68
C PHE A 148 7.08 9.83 7.87
N ALA A 149 7.09 10.89 8.66
CA ALA A 149 6.20 11.05 9.81
C ALA A 149 5.90 12.54 10.07
N GLY A 150 4.73 12.84 10.63
CA GLY A 150 4.33 14.22 10.93
C GLY A 150 4.35 15.14 9.69
N GLY A 151 4.06 14.60 8.50
CA GLY A 151 3.95 15.36 7.25
C GLY A 151 5.29 15.68 6.56
N ARG A 152 6.40 15.09 6.98
CA ARG A 152 7.74 15.33 6.40
C ARG A 152 8.63 14.10 6.45
N ILE A 153 9.67 14.08 5.62
CA ILE A 153 10.76 13.10 5.72
C ILE A 153 11.58 13.42 6.97
N ILE A 154 11.68 12.46 7.89
CA ILE A 154 12.47 12.57 9.13
C ILE A 154 13.91 12.17 8.87
N LYS A 155 14.10 11.07 8.13
CA LYS A 155 15.42 10.51 7.78
C LYS A 155 15.25 9.51 6.64
N TYR A 156 16.34 8.98 6.14
CA TYR A 156 16.38 7.77 5.33
C TYR A 156 16.85 6.59 6.18
N ARG A 157 16.41 5.37 5.79
CA ARG A 157 16.82 4.13 6.48
C ARG A 157 18.30 3.86 6.33
N PHE A 158 18.88 4.22 5.17
CA PHE A 158 20.24 3.93 4.77
C PHE A 158 20.89 5.13 4.08
N SER A 159 22.21 5.07 3.79
CA SER A 159 22.90 6.04 2.94
C SER A 159 22.36 5.99 1.50
N GLN A 160 22.54 7.05 0.73
CA GLN A 160 22.09 7.10 -0.66
C GLN A 160 22.74 6.04 -1.55
N GLN A 161 23.98 5.65 -1.24
CA GLN A 161 24.69 4.57 -1.96
C GLN A 161 24.00 3.23 -1.72
N VAL A 162 23.67 2.90 -0.47
CA VAL A 162 22.96 1.67 -0.10
C VAL A 162 21.54 1.67 -0.69
N ILE A 163 20.81 2.78 -0.63
CA ILE A 163 19.46 2.91 -1.20
C ILE A 163 19.48 2.60 -2.71
N LYS A 164 20.40 3.20 -3.45
CA LYS A 164 20.56 2.97 -4.90
C LYS A 164 20.76 1.48 -5.23
N LYS A 165 21.49 0.77 -4.42
CA LYS A 165 21.73 -0.67 -4.57
C LYS A 165 20.47 -1.48 -4.24
N LEU A 166 19.84 -1.22 -3.08
CA LEU A 166 18.67 -1.96 -2.61
C LEU A 166 17.42 -1.75 -3.47
N GLN A 167 17.29 -0.62 -4.18
CA GLN A 167 16.19 -0.39 -5.12
C GLN A 167 16.14 -1.41 -6.28
N ASN A 168 17.26 -2.08 -6.57
CA ASN A 168 17.35 -3.11 -7.60
C ASN A 168 16.87 -4.48 -7.13
N VAL A 169 16.52 -4.67 -5.85
CA VAL A 169 15.98 -5.95 -5.36
C VAL A 169 14.62 -6.23 -5.97
N ALA A 170 14.46 -7.41 -6.57
CA ALA A 170 13.21 -7.91 -7.16
C ALA A 170 12.42 -8.69 -6.09
N PHE A 171 11.63 -8.00 -5.28
CA PHE A 171 10.87 -8.62 -4.19
C PHE A 171 9.83 -9.65 -4.70
N ASP A 172 9.30 -9.45 -5.90
CA ASP A 172 8.38 -10.39 -6.55
C ASP A 172 9.00 -11.77 -6.84
N LYS A 173 10.35 -11.83 -6.98
CA LYS A 173 11.13 -13.05 -7.21
C LYS A 173 11.63 -13.71 -5.91
N ILE A 174 11.32 -13.15 -4.74
CA ILE A 174 11.74 -13.73 -3.45
C ILE A 174 10.81 -14.87 -3.07
N ASP A 175 11.33 -16.09 -3.15
CA ASP A 175 10.67 -17.32 -2.74
C ASP A 175 11.27 -17.90 -1.44
N GLU A 176 10.82 -19.09 -1.05
CA GLU A 176 11.31 -19.77 0.16
C GLU A 176 12.80 -20.13 0.07
N SER A 177 13.34 -20.36 -1.11
CA SER A 177 14.77 -20.69 -1.30
C SER A 177 15.63 -19.45 -1.02
N VAL A 178 15.21 -18.29 -1.51
CA VAL A 178 15.85 -17.00 -1.22
C VAL A 178 15.78 -16.69 0.28
N VAL A 179 14.61 -16.86 0.90
CA VAL A 179 14.45 -16.64 2.36
C VAL A 179 15.41 -17.53 3.16
N LYS A 180 15.63 -18.76 2.74
CA LYS A 180 16.63 -19.65 3.40
C LYS A 180 18.07 -19.15 3.23
N ARG A 181 18.43 -18.64 2.03
CA ARG A 181 19.78 -18.09 1.76
C ARG A 181 20.09 -16.86 2.58
N ILE A 182 19.12 -15.96 2.75
CA ILE A 182 19.28 -14.72 3.53
C ILE A 182 19.02 -14.91 5.02
N ARG A 183 18.93 -16.16 5.49
CA ARG A 183 18.67 -16.44 6.91
C ARG A 183 19.75 -15.82 7.79
N GLY A 184 19.31 -15.03 8.77
CA GLY A 184 20.20 -14.30 9.67
C GLY A 184 20.38 -12.82 9.30
N TRP A 185 20.27 -12.44 8.03
CA TRP A 185 20.42 -11.06 7.60
C TRP A 185 19.37 -10.10 8.20
N HIS A 186 18.21 -10.59 8.63
CA HIS A 186 17.21 -9.79 9.37
C HIS A 186 17.68 -9.29 10.74
N LYS A 187 18.85 -9.72 11.21
CA LYS A 187 19.50 -9.29 12.47
C LYS A 187 20.76 -8.46 12.24
N VAL A 188 21.11 -8.20 10.98
CA VAL A 188 22.30 -7.46 10.58
C VAL A 188 21.89 -6.08 10.12
N GLU A 189 22.48 -5.03 10.68
CA GLU A 189 22.31 -3.68 10.15
C GLU A 189 23.03 -3.56 8.81
N ILE A 190 22.31 -3.06 7.79
CA ILE A 190 22.86 -2.91 6.45
C ILE A 190 23.63 -1.61 6.36
N THR A 191 24.86 -1.72 5.88
CA THR A 191 25.83 -0.64 5.69
C THR A 191 26.41 -0.69 4.28
N GLU A 192 27.25 0.28 3.93
CA GLU A 192 28.00 0.28 2.68
C GLU A 192 28.97 -0.90 2.57
N ASP A 193 29.52 -1.36 3.71
CA ASP A 193 30.51 -2.44 3.75
C ASP A 193 29.92 -3.84 3.55
N ASN A 194 28.61 -4.02 3.80
CA ASN A 194 28.02 -5.34 3.77
C ASN A 194 26.84 -5.50 2.79
N VAL A 195 26.34 -4.42 2.20
CA VAL A 195 25.19 -4.47 1.29
C VAL A 195 25.43 -5.35 0.07
N ASP A 196 26.64 -5.37 -0.48
CA ASP A 196 26.95 -6.18 -1.67
C ASP A 196 26.88 -7.68 -1.36
N GLN A 197 27.34 -8.11 -0.18
CA GLN A 197 27.22 -9.50 0.28
C GLN A 197 25.74 -9.93 0.40
N LEU A 198 24.86 -9.06 0.84
CA LEU A 198 23.42 -9.34 0.85
C LEU A 198 22.86 -9.44 -0.57
N LEU A 199 23.26 -8.54 -1.47
CA LEU A 199 22.75 -8.51 -2.85
C LEU A 199 23.15 -9.73 -3.67
N GLU A 200 24.30 -10.36 -3.40
CA GLU A 200 24.69 -11.64 -4.01
C GLU A 200 23.69 -12.77 -3.69
N LEU A 201 22.94 -12.67 -2.63
CA LEU A 201 21.95 -13.65 -2.18
C LEU A 201 20.53 -13.34 -2.65
N LEU A 202 20.28 -12.14 -3.17
CA LEU A 202 18.96 -11.65 -3.54
C LEU A 202 18.75 -11.64 -5.06
N PRO A 203 17.52 -11.84 -5.55
CA PRO A 203 17.18 -11.60 -6.95
C PRO A 203 17.18 -10.10 -7.24
N LEU A 204 17.75 -9.71 -8.38
CA LEU A 204 17.79 -8.33 -8.83
C LEU A 204 16.90 -8.13 -10.07
N LYS A 205 16.38 -6.88 -10.25
CA LYS A 205 15.45 -6.50 -11.33
C LYS A 205 16.07 -6.63 -12.73
N ASN A 206 17.38 -6.42 -12.85
CA ASN A 206 18.10 -6.36 -14.14
C ASN A 206 18.96 -7.62 -14.44
N GLN A 207 18.69 -8.74 -13.78
CA GLN A 207 19.32 -10.04 -14.12
C GLN A 207 18.31 -10.84 -14.95
N GLU A 208 18.34 -10.67 -16.28
CA GLU A 208 17.85 -11.62 -17.28
C GLU A 208 18.94 -12.63 -17.64
#